data_c044fd47fe9216e6d143ce9987bdf465
#
_entry.id   c044fd47fe9216e6d143ce9987bdf465
#
_cell.length_a   1.000
_cell.length_b   1.000
_cell.length_c   1.000
_cell.angle_alpha   90.00
_cell.angle_beta   90.00
_cell.angle_gamma   90.00
#
_symmetry.space_group_name_H-M   'P 1'
#
loop_
_entity.id
_entity.type
_entity.pdbx_description
1 polymer ?
#
loop_
_entity_poly.entity_id
_entity_poly.type
_entity_poly.pdbx_seq_one_letter_code
_entity_poly.pdbx_strand_id
1 'polypeptide(L)'
;IDLALWDLMGKAIGRPVHALLGGALRERVPAYVTGFYYKDGERPDDLVREADMYLKAGYRTVKAKVGGLSPEADAERVGRIRKALGKDVALMLDANGGWNLSTAVQAAKLCEPHGIFWLEDPMPWFDERHTLARLKASTSIPIAAGETEYSPFGIKNLVVEGLVDYLIIDSTWAGGLTTWRKSAVLAELYAIPMAAHHDPQIHVHAVASS
;
A
#
# COMPACT_ATOMS: atom_id res chain seq x y z
N ILE A 1 9.74 -20.52 -3.30
CA ILE A 1 10.90 -21.27 -2.78
C ILE A 1 11.56 -20.52 -1.62
N ASP A 2 11.96 -19.24 -1.78
CA ASP A 2 12.66 -18.46 -0.74
C ASP A 2 11.91 -18.44 0.60
N LEU A 3 10.62 -18.14 0.60
CA LEU A 3 9.79 -18.16 1.81
C LEU A 3 9.80 -19.51 2.53
N ALA A 4 9.71 -20.60 1.76
CA ALA A 4 9.74 -21.95 2.32
C ALA A 4 11.10 -22.29 2.94
N LEU A 5 12.19 -21.80 2.36
CA LEU A 5 13.54 -21.98 2.93
C LEU A 5 13.71 -21.18 4.24
N TRP A 6 13.20 -19.95 4.31
CA TRP A 6 13.21 -19.16 5.55
C TRP A 6 12.39 -19.83 6.65
N ASP A 7 11.20 -20.37 6.32
CA ASP A 7 10.34 -21.10 7.25
C ASP A 7 11.04 -22.39 7.75
N LEU A 8 11.63 -23.15 6.81
CA LEU A 8 12.38 -24.37 7.14
C LEU A 8 13.55 -24.07 8.07
N MET A 9 14.34 -23.04 7.81
CA MET A 9 15.45 -22.63 8.68
C MET A 9 14.95 -22.26 10.08
N GLY A 10 13.86 -21.49 10.17
CA GLY A 10 13.24 -21.12 11.44
C GLY A 10 12.81 -22.34 12.25
N LYS A 11 12.11 -23.28 11.61
CA LYS A 11 11.68 -24.54 12.22
C LYS A 11 12.86 -25.41 12.66
N ALA A 12 13.91 -25.52 11.84
CA ALA A 12 15.07 -26.34 12.15
C ALA A 12 15.82 -25.88 13.41
N ILE A 13 15.82 -24.57 13.71
CA ILE A 13 16.50 -24.02 14.88
C ILE A 13 15.53 -23.57 15.99
N GLY A 14 14.23 -23.81 15.84
CA GLY A 14 13.21 -23.44 16.83
C GLY A 14 13.07 -21.93 17.03
N ARG A 15 13.26 -21.13 15.98
CA ARG A 15 13.16 -19.66 16.04
C ARG A 15 12.18 -19.11 15.01
N PRO A 16 11.42 -18.04 15.35
CA PRO A 16 10.57 -17.38 14.38
C PRO A 16 11.42 -16.68 13.30
N VAL A 17 10.88 -16.55 12.09
CA VAL A 17 11.59 -16.02 10.93
C VAL A 17 12.16 -14.62 11.17
N HIS A 18 11.44 -13.74 11.85
CA HIS A 18 11.98 -12.40 12.17
C HIS A 18 13.30 -12.45 12.96
N ALA A 19 13.50 -13.48 13.82
CA ALA A 19 14.75 -13.64 14.55
C ALA A 19 15.92 -13.97 13.63
N LEU A 20 15.67 -14.68 12.51
CA LEU A 20 16.68 -14.96 11.49
C LEU A 20 16.95 -13.73 10.61
N LEU A 21 15.99 -12.84 10.49
CA LEU A 21 16.11 -11.61 9.71
C LEU A 21 16.89 -10.49 10.44
N GLY A 22 17.32 -10.75 11.67
CA GLY A 22 18.09 -9.80 12.48
C GLY A 22 17.44 -9.45 13.83
N GLY A 23 16.27 -10.01 14.10
CA GLY A 23 15.48 -9.73 15.29
C GLY A 23 14.35 -8.73 15.04
N ALA A 24 13.48 -8.57 16.02
CA ALA A 24 12.40 -7.60 15.93
C ALA A 24 12.91 -6.22 16.37
N LEU A 25 12.84 -5.25 15.48
CA LEU A 25 13.08 -3.83 15.79
C LEU A 25 11.88 -3.19 16.48
N ARG A 26 10.71 -3.82 16.38
CA ARG A 26 9.46 -3.38 17.00
C ARG A 26 8.64 -4.58 17.48
N GLU A 27 8.07 -4.46 18.67
CA GLU A 27 7.20 -5.49 19.26
C GLU A 27 5.78 -5.48 18.68
N ARG A 28 5.37 -4.33 18.11
CA ARG A 28 4.06 -4.13 17.51
C ARG A 28 4.23 -3.54 16.12
N VAL A 29 3.61 -4.18 15.15
CA VAL A 29 3.57 -3.72 13.76
C VAL A 29 2.29 -2.92 13.55
N PRO A 30 2.37 -1.65 13.11
CA PRO A 30 1.18 -0.89 12.71
C PRO A 30 0.45 -1.62 11.57
N ALA A 31 -0.86 -1.71 11.68
CA ALA A 31 -1.69 -2.36 10.68
C ALA A 31 -2.78 -1.41 10.18
N TYR A 32 -3.16 -1.56 8.93
CA TYR A 32 -4.33 -0.93 8.34
C TYR A 32 -5.31 -1.97 7.82
N VAL A 33 -6.55 -1.58 7.65
CA VAL A 33 -7.57 -2.40 7.02
C VAL A 33 -7.80 -1.95 5.59
N THR A 34 -7.87 -2.89 4.65
CA THR A 34 -8.34 -2.64 3.29
C THR A 34 -9.82 -2.97 3.21
N GLY A 35 -10.60 -2.03 2.71
CA GLY A 35 -12.05 -2.17 2.59
C GLY A 35 -12.63 -1.23 1.55
N PHE A 36 -13.90 -0.91 1.73
CA PHE A 36 -14.62 -0.07 0.79
C PHE A 36 -14.47 -0.55 -0.67
N TYR A 37 -14.61 -1.86 -0.85
CA TYR A 37 -14.72 -2.44 -2.18
C TYR A 37 -16.06 -2.04 -2.81
N TYR A 38 -16.06 -1.90 -4.13
CA TYR A 38 -17.30 -1.65 -4.86
C TYR A 38 -18.28 -2.80 -4.69
N LYS A 39 -19.54 -2.46 -4.48
CA LYS A 39 -20.64 -3.43 -4.32
C LYS A 39 -21.80 -3.03 -5.22
N ASP A 40 -22.40 -4.00 -5.88
CA ASP A 40 -23.61 -3.75 -6.66
C ASP A 40 -24.71 -3.19 -5.77
N GLY A 41 -25.31 -2.07 -6.21
CA GLY A 41 -26.34 -1.39 -5.45
C GLY A 41 -25.84 -0.71 -4.16
N GLU A 42 -24.55 -0.40 -4.04
CA GLU A 42 -23.97 0.29 -2.89
C GLU A 42 -24.72 1.60 -2.61
N ARG A 43 -25.14 1.78 -1.37
CA ARG A 43 -25.82 2.99 -0.90
C ARG A 43 -24.88 3.78 0.03
N PRO A 44 -25.07 5.10 0.17
CA PRO A 44 -24.28 5.92 1.09
C PRO A 44 -24.20 5.38 2.52
N ASP A 45 -25.30 4.81 3.02
CA ASP A 45 -25.37 4.22 4.36
C ASP A 45 -24.50 2.96 4.51
N ASP A 46 -24.20 2.26 3.42
CA ASP A 46 -23.32 1.08 3.44
C ASP A 46 -21.89 1.51 3.76
N LEU A 47 -21.43 2.63 3.19
CA LEU A 47 -20.13 3.22 3.49
C LEU A 47 -20.03 3.67 4.95
N VAL A 48 -21.10 4.28 5.47
CA VAL A 48 -21.13 4.71 6.89
C VAL A 48 -21.06 3.50 7.82
N ARG A 49 -21.80 2.43 7.55
CA ARG A 49 -21.77 1.20 8.35
C ARG A 49 -20.40 0.52 8.30
N GLU A 50 -19.77 0.48 7.14
CA GLU A 50 -18.44 -0.10 6.97
C GLU A 50 -17.37 0.71 7.71
N ALA A 51 -17.43 2.05 7.65
CA ALA A 51 -16.56 2.93 8.41
C ALA A 51 -16.72 2.70 9.93
N ASP A 52 -17.95 2.64 10.42
CA ASP A 52 -18.25 2.42 11.83
C ASP A 52 -17.73 1.06 12.34
N MET A 53 -17.83 0.02 11.51
CA MET A 53 -17.27 -1.28 11.80
C MET A 53 -15.75 -1.22 12.01
N TYR A 54 -15.01 -0.53 11.15
CA TYR A 54 -13.55 -0.39 11.27
C TYR A 54 -13.15 0.45 12.49
N LEU A 55 -13.87 1.54 12.76
CA LEU A 55 -13.62 2.39 13.91
C LEU A 55 -13.86 1.65 15.23
N LYS A 56 -14.93 0.85 15.33
CA LYS A 56 -15.25 0.00 16.50
C LYS A 56 -14.21 -1.12 16.68
N ALA A 57 -13.66 -1.65 15.61
CA ALA A 57 -12.56 -2.61 15.66
C ALA A 57 -11.21 -1.98 16.05
N GLY A 58 -11.16 -0.65 16.21
CA GLY A 58 -9.96 0.08 16.65
C GLY A 58 -9.03 0.54 15.53
N TYR A 59 -9.37 0.32 14.26
CA TYR A 59 -8.54 0.81 13.14
C TYR A 59 -8.53 2.34 13.08
N ARG A 60 -7.36 2.89 12.77
CA ARG A 60 -7.13 4.32 12.57
C ARG A 60 -6.42 4.60 11.23
N THR A 61 -6.23 3.57 10.45
CA THR A 61 -5.70 3.63 9.10
C THR A 61 -6.50 2.69 8.22
N VAL A 62 -7.06 3.22 7.14
CA VAL A 62 -8.00 2.50 6.27
C VAL A 62 -7.63 2.76 4.82
N LYS A 63 -7.62 1.72 3.99
CA LYS A 63 -7.41 1.79 2.54
C LYS A 63 -8.74 1.51 1.81
N ALA A 64 -9.15 2.44 0.95
CA ALA A 64 -10.37 2.34 0.14
C ALA A 64 -10.02 2.11 -1.33
N LYS A 65 -10.81 1.29 -2.02
CA LYS A 65 -10.65 1.07 -3.45
C LYS A 65 -11.25 2.23 -4.25
N VAL A 66 -10.52 2.63 -5.30
CA VAL A 66 -10.92 3.63 -6.31
C VAL A 66 -10.60 3.10 -7.72
N GLY A 67 -11.02 3.78 -8.76
CA GLY A 67 -10.74 3.38 -10.14
C GLY A 67 -11.84 2.55 -10.81
N GLY A 68 -12.88 2.20 -10.09
CA GLY A 68 -14.03 1.46 -10.62
C GLY A 68 -15.15 2.35 -11.17
N LEU A 69 -15.11 3.65 -10.88
CA LEU A 69 -16.10 4.63 -11.36
C LEU A 69 -15.41 5.78 -12.13
N SER A 70 -16.18 6.79 -12.55
CA SER A 70 -15.55 8.01 -13.07
C SER A 70 -14.77 8.73 -11.95
N PRO A 71 -13.75 9.54 -12.28
CA PRO A 71 -12.99 10.30 -11.28
C PRO A 71 -13.88 11.15 -10.35
N GLU A 72 -14.94 11.75 -10.87
CA GLU A 72 -15.89 12.56 -10.12
C GLU A 72 -16.71 11.69 -9.14
N ALA A 73 -17.21 10.55 -9.61
CA ALA A 73 -18.01 9.64 -8.79
C ALA A 73 -17.16 8.99 -7.69
N ASP A 74 -15.92 8.62 -8.01
CA ASP A 74 -14.96 8.11 -7.02
C ASP A 74 -14.62 9.19 -5.99
N ALA A 75 -14.36 10.44 -6.41
CA ALA A 75 -14.07 11.53 -5.48
C ALA A 75 -15.25 11.82 -4.55
N GLU A 76 -16.49 11.80 -5.06
CA GLU A 76 -17.68 11.92 -4.23
C GLU A 76 -17.79 10.79 -3.21
N ARG A 77 -17.53 9.54 -3.64
CA ARG A 77 -17.49 8.36 -2.78
C ARG A 77 -16.42 8.48 -1.70
N VAL A 78 -15.22 8.90 -2.07
CA VAL A 78 -14.09 9.18 -1.14
C VAL A 78 -14.47 10.26 -0.13
N GLY A 79 -15.13 11.33 -0.56
CA GLY A 79 -15.64 12.37 0.34
C GLY A 79 -16.64 11.85 1.38
N ARG A 80 -17.52 10.93 0.99
CA ARG A 80 -18.46 10.25 1.91
C ARG A 80 -17.72 9.34 2.90
N ILE A 81 -16.74 8.57 2.42
CA ILE A 81 -15.87 7.72 3.26
C ILE A 81 -15.11 8.60 4.27
N ARG A 82 -14.47 9.67 3.83
CA ARG A 82 -13.76 10.61 4.70
C ARG A 82 -14.67 11.20 5.77
N LYS A 83 -15.88 11.59 5.40
CA LYS A 83 -16.87 12.11 6.35
C LYS A 83 -17.26 11.08 7.40
N ALA A 84 -17.43 9.82 7.01
CA ALA A 84 -17.79 8.73 7.91
C ALA A 84 -16.64 8.34 8.85
N LEU A 85 -15.40 8.29 8.35
CA LEU A 85 -14.20 7.95 9.14
C LEU A 85 -13.77 9.08 10.08
N GLY A 86 -14.08 10.34 9.75
CA GLY A 86 -13.55 11.50 10.46
C GLY A 86 -12.13 11.88 10.00
N LYS A 87 -11.65 13.05 10.45
CA LYS A 87 -10.36 13.63 10.00
C LYS A 87 -9.12 12.94 10.60
N ASP A 88 -9.28 12.27 11.73
CA ASP A 88 -8.16 11.70 12.50
C ASP A 88 -7.78 10.27 12.04
N VAL A 89 -8.49 9.73 11.05
CA VAL A 89 -8.18 8.43 10.43
C VAL A 89 -7.37 8.67 9.18
N ALA A 90 -6.23 7.99 9.05
CA ALA A 90 -5.46 7.98 7.81
C ALA A 90 -6.25 7.22 6.73
N LEU A 91 -6.61 7.91 5.64
CA LEU A 91 -7.31 7.33 4.51
C LEU A 91 -6.37 7.19 3.33
N MET A 92 -6.16 5.96 2.90
CA MET A 92 -5.39 5.57 1.72
C MET A 92 -6.36 5.25 0.58
N LEU A 93 -5.95 5.50 -0.65
CA LEU A 93 -6.69 5.12 -1.86
C LEU A 93 -5.86 4.14 -2.67
N ASP A 94 -6.51 3.18 -3.30
CA ASP A 94 -5.85 2.15 -4.11
C ASP A 94 -6.66 1.93 -5.39
N ALA A 95 -6.04 2.22 -6.52
CA ALA A 95 -6.64 2.14 -7.83
C ALA A 95 -6.32 0.83 -8.58
N ASN A 96 -5.43 -0.01 -8.05
CA ASN A 96 -5.02 -1.29 -8.65
C ASN A 96 -4.73 -1.21 -10.17
N GLY A 97 -4.02 -0.16 -10.59
CA GLY A 97 -3.68 0.05 -11.99
C GLY A 97 -4.84 0.46 -12.89
N GLY A 98 -5.95 0.92 -12.33
CA GLY A 98 -7.20 1.16 -13.07
C GLY A 98 -7.20 2.38 -13.99
N TRP A 99 -6.21 3.27 -13.90
CA TRP A 99 -6.23 4.54 -14.62
C TRP A 99 -5.09 4.66 -15.64
N ASN A 100 -5.32 5.46 -16.67
CA ASN A 100 -4.24 6.08 -17.43
C ASN A 100 -3.78 7.37 -16.71
N LEU A 101 -2.64 7.92 -17.13
CA LEU A 101 -2.07 9.13 -16.49
C LEU A 101 -3.05 10.32 -16.42
N SER A 102 -3.79 10.60 -17.49
CA SER A 102 -4.72 11.73 -17.52
C SER A 102 -5.83 11.57 -16.47
N THR A 103 -6.40 10.37 -16.40
CA THR A 103 -7.44 10.01 -15.41
C THR A 103 -6.87 10.04 -14.00
N ALA A 104 -5.66 9.50 -13.78
CA ALA A 104 -4.99 9.50 -12.48
C ALA A 104 -4.75 10.93 -11.95
N VAL A 105 -4.29 11.85 -12.83
CA VAL A 105 -4.10 13.27 -12.47
C VAL A 105 -5.42 13.92 -12.10
N GLN A 106 -6.49 13.66 -12.86
CA GLN A 106 -7.81 14.20 -12.59
C GLN A 106 -8.37 13.66 -11.26
N ALA A 107 -8.33 12.36 -11.05
CA ALA A 107 -8.79 11.70 -9.83
C ALA A 107 -8.01 12.18 -8.60
N ALA A 108 -6.68 12.26 -8.70
CA ALA A 108 -5.83 12.75 -7.62
C ALA A 108 -6.24 14.18 -7.21
N LYS A 109 -6.37 15.10 -8.17
CA LYS A 109 -6.78 16.49 -7.89
C LYS A 109 -8.16 16.59 -7.24
N LEU A 110 -9.12 15.77 -7.66
CA LEU A 110 -10.45 15.72 -7.06
C LEU A 110 -10.41 15.15 -5.63
N CYS A 111 -9.46 14.27 -5.33
CA CYS A 111 -9.32 13.64 -4.02
C CYS A 111 -8.43 14.44 -3.05
N GLU A 112 -7.57 15.37 -3.51
CA GLU A 112 -6.71 16.20 -2.64
C GLU A 112 -7.42 16.85 -1.46
N PRO A 113 -8.64 17.43 -1.63
CA PRO A 113 -9.36 18.07 -0.52
C PRO A 113 -9.75 17.13 0.62
N HIS A 114 -9.68 15.83 0.39
CA HIS A 114 -10.07 14.81 1.37
C HIS A 114 -8.94 14.36 2.28
N GLY A 115 -7.72 14.92 2.18
CA GLY A 115 -6.60 14.61 3.06
C GLY A 115 -6.16 13.15 2.95
N ILE A 116 -5.83 12.72 1.73
CA ILE A 116 -5.44 11.36 1.41
C ILE A 116 -4.01 11.10 1.89
N PHE A 117 -3.79 9.98 2.59
CA PHE A 117 -2.49 9.60 3.13
C PHE A 117 -1.53 9.10 2.03
N TRP A 118 -2.02 8.25 1.12
CA TRP A 118 -1.35 7.91 -0.14
C TRP A 118 -2.35 7.49 -1.22
N LEU A 119 -1.92 7.55 -2.47
CA LEU A 119 -2.57 6.97 -3.64
C LEU A 119 -1.71 5.79 -4.13
N GLU A 120 -2.25 4.58 -4.03
CA GLU A 120 -1.60 3.32 -4.34
C GLU A 120 -1.93 2.85 -5.74
N ASP A 121 -0.91 2.36 -6.45
CA ASP A 121 -0.96 1.76 -7.78
C ASP A 121 -1.96 2.46 -8.74
N PRO A 122 -1.76 3.77 -9.00
CA PRO A 122 -2.71 4.54 -9.81
C PRO A 122 -2.79 4.08 -11.27
N MET A 123 -1.67 3.61 -11.84
CA MET A 123 -1.56 3.18 -13.24
C MET A 123 -1.04 1.76 -13.33
N PRO A 124 -1.27 1.06 -14.49
CA PRO A 124 -0.73 -0.27 -14.71
C PRO A 124 0.80 -0.33 -14.56
N TRP A 125 1.30 -1.32 -13.87
CA TRP A 125 2.73 -1.53 -13.54
C TRP A 125 3.67 -1.47 -14.75
N PHE A 126 3.25 -1.91 -15.92
CA PHE A 126 4.06 -1.88 -17.14
C PHE A 126 4.26 -0.48 -17.73
N ASP A 127 3.54 0.52 -17.25
CA ASP A 127 3.64 1.93 -17.65
C ASP A 127 4.12 2.86 -16.51
N GLU A 128 4.35 2.33 -15.33
CA GLU A 128 4.62 3.10 -14.12
C GLU A 128 5.84 4.01 -14.24
N ARG A 129 6.93 3.52 -14.79
CA ARG A 129 8.21 4.22 -14.77
C ARG A 129 8.16 5.62 -15.38
N HIS A 130 7.40 5.81 -16.44
CA HIS A 130 7.25 7.10 -17.12
C HIS A 130 6.08 7.93 -16.58
N THR A 131 5.08 7.27 -16.07
CA THR A 131 3.82 7.89 -15.66
C THR A 131 3.83 8.32 -14.19
N LEU A 132 4.45 7.56 -13.29
CA LEU A 132 4.53 7.88 -11.86
C LEU A 132 5.25 9.21 -11.61
N ALA A 133 6.40 9.46 -12.25
CA ALA A 133 7.12 10.73 -12.11
C ALA A 133 6.25 11.94 -12.51
N ARG A 134 5.46 11.79 -13.59
CA ARG A 134 4.54 12.83 -14.07
C ARG A 134 3.35 13.02 -13.13
N LEU A 135 2.80 11.94 -12.61
CA LEU A 135 1.73 12.01 -11.62
C LEU A 135 2.20 12.69 -10.33
N LYS A 136 3.36 12.29 -9.79
CA LYS A 136 3.96 12.92 -8.60
C LYS A 136 4.15 14.42 -8.77
N ALA A 137 4.58 14.86 -9.95
CA ALA A 137 4.72 16.28 -10.24
C ALA A 137 3.37 17.03 -10.37
N SER A 138 2.25 16.30 -10.44
CA SER A 138 0.92 16.87 -10.71
C SER A 138 -0.02 16.86 -9.49
N THR A 139 0.35 16.22 -8.38
CA THR A 139 -0.49 16.11 -7.18
C THR A 139 0.33 16.28 -5.90
N SER A 140 -0.34 16.71 -4.85
CA SER A 140 0.21 16.76 -3.48
C SER A 140 0.00 15.44 -2.71
N ILE A 141 -0.79 14.49 -3.25
CA ILE A 141 -1.00 13.19 -2.61
C ILE A 141 0.26 12.33 -2.78
N PRO A 142 0.84 11.80 -1.69
CA PRO A 142 1.95 10.87 -1.78
C PRO A 142 1.59 9.64 -2.61
N ILE A 143 2.53 9.15 -3.41
CA ILE A 143 2.33 7.98 -4.28
C ILE A 143 2.93 6.74 -3.63
N ALA A 144 2.16 5.66 -3.64
CA ALA A 144 2.58 4.33 -3.21
C ALA A 144 2.49 3.36 -4.38
N ALA A 145 3.51 2.53 -4.59
CA ALA A 145 3.49 1.48 -5.61
C ALA A 145 4.56 0.41 -5.34
N GLY A 146 4.49 -0.68 -6.10
CA GLY A 146 5.48 -1.76 -6.11
C GLY A 146 4.94 -3.14 -5.74
N GLU A 147 3.65 -3.27 -5.41
CA GLU A 147 3.05 -4.58 -5.08
C GLU A 147 3.11 -5.57 -6.23
N THR A 148 3.14 -5.08 -7.46
CA THR A 148 3.20 -5.88 -8.69
C THR A 148 4.62 -6.13 -9.20
N GLU A 149 5.65 -5.68 -8.49
CA GLU A 149 7.03 -5.91 -8.88
C GLU A 149 7.47 -7.35 -8.61
N TYR A 150 7.92 -8.03 -9.65
CA TYR A 150 8.36 -9.44 -9.61
C TYR A 150 9.85 -9.62 -9.36
N SER A 151 10.61 -8.53 -9.32
CA SER A 151 12.06 -8.61 -9.20
C SER A 151 12.66 -7.46 -8.39
N PRO A 152 13.80 -7.69 -7.73
CA PRO A 152 14.51 -6.63 -7.03
C PRO A 152 14.97 -5.48 -7.95
N PHE A 153 15.03 -5.69 -9.25
CA PHE A 153 15.43 -4.65 -10.20
C PHE A 153 14.34 -3.62 -10.42
N GLY A 154 13.08 -4.04 -10.54
CA GLY A 154 11.95 -3.12 -10.63
C GLY A 154 11.80 -2.31 -9.33
N ILE A 155 11.84 -2.99 -8.18
CA ILE A 155 11.83 -2.33 -6.87
C ILE A 155 12.94 -1.28 -6.75
N LYS A 156 14.17 -1.65 -7.15
CA LYS A 156 15.31 -0.71 -7.16
C LYS A 156 14.99 0.52 -7.99
N ASN A 157 14.39 0.37 -9.17
CA ASN A 157 14.09 1.50 -10.04
C ASN A 157 13.06 2.44 -9.41
N LEU A 158 12.00 1.92 -8.79
CA LEU A 158 11.00 2.74 -8.07
C LEU A 158 11.68 3.63 -7.01
N VAL A 159 12.62 3.07 -6.25
CA VAL A 159 13.34 3.77 -5.19
C VAL A 159 14.36 4.78 -5.75
N VAL A 160 15.28 4.31 -6.59
CA VAL A 160 16.44 5.11 -7.05
C VAL A 160 16.02 6.27 -7.95
N GLU A 161 14.97 6.09 -8.74
CA GLU A 161 14.43 7.15 -9.60
C GLU A 161 13.43 8.06 -8.87
N GLY A 162 13.15 7.80 -7.58
CA GLY A 162 12.26 8.62 -6.76
C GLY A 162 10.81 8.60 -7.22
N LEU A 163 10.36 7.46 -7.77
CA LEU A 163 9.04 7.32 -8.38
C LEU A 163 7.92 7.16 -7.34
N VAL A 164 8.25 6.74 -6.12
CA VAL A 164 7.31 6.50 -5.03
C VAL A 164 7.67 7.29 -3.78
N ASP A 165 6.69 7.59 -2.95
CA ASP A 165 6.85 8.13 -1.59
C ASP A 165 6.72 7.03 -0.54
N TYR A 166 6.02 5.94 -0.88
CA TYR A 166 5.88 4.72 -0.10
C TYR A 166 6.13 3.52 -1.01
N LEU A 167 7.00 2.62 -0.58
CA LEU A 167 7.28 1.39 -1.32
C LEU A 167 6.40 0.26 -0.77
N ILE A 168 5.52 -0.28 -1.60
CA ILE A 168 4.67 -1.43 -1.26
C ILE A 168 5.30 -2.69 -1.87
N ILE A 169 5.56 -3.72 -1.06
CA ILE A 169 6.17 -4.97 -1.58
C ILE A 169 5.35 -6.18 -1.16
N ASP A 170 5.17 -7.08 -2.11
CA ASP A 170 4.70 -8.42 -1.86
C ASP A 170 5.85 -9.43 -1.97
N SER A 171 6.30 -9.97 -0.83
CA SER A 171 7.38 -10.96 -0.80
C SER A 171 7.01 -12.27 -1.49
N THR A 172 5.72 -12.57 -1.66
CA THR A 172 5.28 -13.79 -2.34
C THR A 172 5.54 -13.72 -3.85
N TRP A 173 5.57 -12.50 -4.40
CA TRP A 173 5.80 -12.21 -5.82
C TRP A 173 7.22 -11.74 -6.10
N ALA A 174 7.76 -10.86 -5.27
CA ALA A 174 9.02 -10.15 -5.51
C ALA A 174 10.28 -10.97 -5.23
N GLY A 175 10.17 -12.30 -5.01
CA GLY A 175 11.34 -13.16 -4.79
C GLY A 175 11.65 -13.43 -3.31
N GLY A 176 10.68 -13.28 -2.42
CA GLY A 176 10.73 -13.73 -1.04
C GLY A 176 11.30 -12.72 -0.04
N LEU A 177 11.53 -13.21 1.17
CA LEU A 177 12.07 -12.41 2.28
C LEU A 177 13.52 -11.96 2.03
N THR A 178 14.28 -12.71 1.24
CA THR A 178 15.61 -12.30 0.81
C THR A 178 15.57 -11.00 -0.01
N THR A 179 14.58 -10.86 -0.90
CA THR A 179 14.37 -9.62 -1.64
C THR A 179 13.87 -8.52 -0.72
N TRP A 180 12.92 -8.81 0.18
CA TRP A 180 12.45 -7.85 1.17
C TRP A 180 13.60 -7.18 1.92
N ARG A 181 14.52 -7.98 2.50
CA ARG A 181 15.68 -7.44 3.24
C ARG A 181 16.53 -6.47 2.42
N LYS A 182 16.82 -6.83 1.16
CA LYS A 182 17.58 -5.97 0.25
C LYS A 182 16.83 -4.67 -0.04
N SER A 183 15.53 -4.78 -0.26
CA SER A 183 14.66 -3.65 -0.52
C SER A 183 14.52 -2.74 0.70
N ALA A 184 14.45 -3.30 1.90
CA ALA A 184 14.37 -2.53 3.14
C ALA A 184 15.62 -1.67 3.36
N VAL A 185 16.82 -2.26 3.17
CA VAL A 185 18.08 -1.50 3.25
C VAL A 185 18.12 -0.38 2.19
N LEU A 186 17.70 -0.67 0.97
CA LEU A 186 17.68 0.32 -0.10
C LEU A 186 16.69 1.45 0.23
N ALA A 187 15.48 1.12 0.64
CA ALA A 187 14.45 2.09 0.99
C ALA A 187 14.88 2.97 2.17
N GLU A 188 15.52 2.40 3.20
CA GLU A 188 16.10 3.14 4.32
C GLU A 188 17.14 4.17 3.86
N LEU A 189 18.08 3.77 2.97
CA LEU A 189 19.10 4.68 2.44
C LEU A 189 18.52 5.86 1.64
N TYR A 190 17.33 5.68 1.06
CA TYR A 190 16.61 6.72 0.32
C TYR A 190 15.50 7.39 1.15
N ALA A 191 15.39 7.07 2.44
CA ALA A 191 14.36 7.57 3.35
C ALA A 191 12.92 7.34 2.85
N ILE A 192 12.68 6.22 2.17
CA ILE A 192 11.36 5.81 1.66
C ILE A 192 10.75 4.79 2.63
N PRO A 193 9.64 5.10 3.29
CA PRO A 193 8.95 4.13 4.13
C PRO A 193 8.40 2.96 3.30
N MET A 194 8.36 1.77 3.95
CA MET A 194 7.85 0.56 3.33
C MET A 194 6.55 0.09 3.98
N ALA A 195 5.70 -0.53 3.18
CA ALA A 195 4.56 -1.30 3.64
C ALA A 195 4.48 -2.64 2.90
N ALA A 196 3.78 -3.59 3.50
CA ALA A 196 3.60 -4.90 2.92
C ALA A 196 2.26 -5.00 2.19
N HIS A 197 2.26 -5.71 1.08
CA HIS A 197 1.06 -6.13 0.38
C HIS A 197 0.68 -7.55 0.78
N HIS A 198 -0.59 -7.78 1.12
CA HIS A 198 -1.17 -9.09 1.44
C HIS A 198 -0.43 -9.91 2.52
N ASP A 199 -0.83 -11.14 2.73
CA ASP A 199 -0.20 -12.19 3.55
C ASP A 199 0.41 -11.70 4.87
N PRO A 200 -0.41 -11.11 5.77
CA PRO A 200 0.08 -10.52 7.02
C PRO A 200 0.84 -11.53 7.90
N GLN A 201 0.49 -12.82 7.83
CA GLN A 201 1.17 -13.89 8.55
C GLN A 201 2.63 -14.09 8.10
N ILE A 202 2.98 -13.71 6.86
CA ILE A 202 4.34 -13.74 6.33
C ILE A 202 5.01 -12.40 6.59
N HIS A 203 4.34 -11.32 6.18
CA HIS A 203 4.93 -9.99 6.16
C HIS A 203 5.12 -9.39 7.56
N VAL A 204 4.38 -9.86 8.58
CA VAL A 204 4.62 -9.41 9.97
C VAL A 204 6.06 -9.68 10.41
N HIS A 205 6.67 -10.80 9.99
CA HIS A 205 8.07 -11.10 10.27
C HIS A 205 9.02 -10.13 9.57
N ALA A 206 8.73 -9.82 8.31
CA ALA A 206 9.51 -8.91 7.50
C ALA A 206 9.46 -7.47 8.06
N VAL A 207 8.25 -6.95 8.30
CA VAL A 207 8.05 -5.59 8.82
C VAL A 207 8.55 -5.42 10.26
N ALA A 208 8.47 -6.47 11.09
CA ALA A 208 8.98 -6.40 12.46
C ALA A 208 10.51 -6.28 12.52
N SER A 209 11.22 -6.73 11.48
CA SER A 209 12.69 -6.78 11.41
C SER A 209 13.32 -5.71 10.50
N SER A 210 12.52 -4.74 10.02
CA SER A 210 12.98 -3.67 9.13
C SER A 210 12.50 -2.29 9.53
#